data_f7d46799eb2f88e05af7d5cbcebf448d
#
_entry.id   f7d46799eb2f88e05af7d5cbcebf448d
#
_cell.length_a   1.000
_cell.length_b   1.000
_cell.length_c   1.000
_cell.angle_alpha   90.00
_cell.angle_beta   90.00
_cell.angle_gamma   90.00
#
_symmetry.space_group_name_H-M   'P 1'
#
loop_
_entity.id
_entity.type
_entity.pdbx_description
1 polymer ?
#
loop_
_entity_poly.entity_id
_entity_poly.type
_entity_poly.pdbx_seq_one_letter_code
_entity_poly.pdbx_strand_id
1 'polypeptide(L)'
;MGKKKRFRWKDKTERSIAELITEDGPLRAEAIYPIIRRLCQRLTGPEELSGRQLICPASVLVDQYGEVRLIAREATPAELAVYLPPEQNRAELNGQSEKVYALGMLMLYMATGQEKKGEAEISLGDARLLSLIRRAAAFDPMERFEDLASLHNAVRREMRLGRRAAPVLLILLTAAALAALIFAAWRTGGVNGAKAGDAAGYRPGYAEGYDRGFSAAPGMVVNAASVDSHSGSLSGNYAVGEGPTAAYSEKDVFFLLNGDILRMDAATGRTALLKKGSGAVSLQYYQGALYCCTPEKILRLDPETKKEELFCERGGRLFIFEDVFYLWDSADTRYLYRIEKDGKSLTQISGAAEYRSLNVVGDKLYFIDPDKGGGICCIDPRGDETSLISSNPYESFCIYAGKLYAGTDYGLLRMDLNGGSPEILTGLPAASPNASDGGIFYIAGSGRTLEWMSLDGRTRFTVVSTPTSSFQVAGKWIFYQNEDDGGRLWKVRVSGADKGRAAEY
;
A
#
# COMPACT_ATOMS: atom_id res chain seq x y z
N MET A 1 -5.06 -7.92 -38.81
CA MET A 1 -4.38 -9.23 -38.99
C MET A 1 -2.89 -8.99 -39.22
N GLY A 2 -2.10 -8.88 -38.16
CA GLY A 2 -0.67 -8.66 -38.23
C GLY A 2 0.04 -10.01 -38.31
N LYS A 3 0.69 -10.27 -39.44
CA LYS A 3 1.49 -11.45 -39.66
C LYS A 3 2.59 -11.52 -38.60
N LYS A 4 2.54 -12.53 -37.69
CA LYS A 4 3.66 -12.94 -36.85
C LYS A 4 4.83 -13.22 -37.77
N LYS A 5 5.88 -12.36 -37.75
CA LYS A 5 7.14 -12.70 -38.37
C LYS A 5 7.73 -13.89 -37.61
N ARG A 6 7.55 -15.11 -38.15
CA ARG A 6 8.32 -16.28 -37.71
C ARG A 6 9.75 -16.06 -38.25
N PHE A 7 10.75 -16.32 -37.42
CA PHE A 7 12.14 -16.36 -37.77
C PHE A 7 12.29 -17.21 -39.05
N ARG A 8 12.83 -16.63 -40.11
CA ARG A 8 13.11 -17.36 -41.36
C ARG A 8 14.52 -17.90 -41.26
N TRP A 9 14.63 -19.18 -40.85
CA TRP A 9 15.90 -19.89 -40.81
C TRP A 9 16.26 -20.24 -42.24
N LYS A 10 17.37 -19.65 -42.75
CA LYS A 10 17.96 -20.01 -44.03
C LYS A 10 19.04 -21.06 -43.76
N ASP A 11 18.76 -22.29 -44.11
CA ASP A 11 19.70 -23.44 -44.31
C ASP A 11 20.69 -23.82 -43.18
N LYS A 12 20.76 -23.14 -42.05
CA LYS A 12 21.57 -23.55 -40.87
C LYS A 12 20.67 -23.93 -39.72
N THR A 13 20.92 -25.08 -39.10
CA THR A 13 20.15 -25.59 -37.96
C THR A 13 20.43 -24.79 -36.67
N GLU A 14 21.61 -24.16 -36.56
CA GLU A 14 22.03 -23.31 -35.44
C GLU A 14 22.77 -22.07 -35.96
N ARG A 15 22.61 -20.92 -35.31
CA ARG A 15 23.34 -19.67 -35.58
C ARG A 15 23.82 -19.04 -34.28
N SER A 16 25.00 -18.40 -34.33
CA SER A 16 25.42 -17.58 -33.20
C SER A 16 24.55 -16.32 -33.06
N ILE A 17 24.48 -15.74 -31.87
CA ILE A 17 23.80 -14.46 -31.64
C ILE A 17 24.44 -13.38 -32.54
N ALA A 18 25.75 -13.41 -32.76
CA ALA A 18 26.44 -12.47 -33.63
C ALA A 18 25.94 -12.58 -35.09
N GLU A 19 25.85 -13.79 -35.64
CA GLU A 19 25.32 -14.02 -36.98
C GLU A 19 23.85 -13.60 -37.09
N LEU A 20 23.05 -13.94 -36.07
CA LEU A 20 21.62 -13.64 -36.03
C LEU A 20 21.35 -12.13 -36.03
N ILE A 21 22.10 -11.34 -35.26
CA ILE A 21 21.96 -9.88 -35.22
C ILE A 21 22.49 -9.22 -36.48
N THR A 22 23.57 -9.76 -37.03
CA THR A 22 24.16 -9.23 -38.30
C THR A 22 23.22 -9.45 -39.50
N GLU A 23 22.55 -10.61 -39.56
CA GLU A 23 21.70 -10.98 -40.71
C GLU A 23 20.26 -10.47 -40.55
N ASP A 24 19.67 -10.59 -39.36
CA ASP A 24 18.24 -10.32 -39.09
C ASP A 24 17.99 -8.98 -38.39
N GLY A 25 19.07 -8.33 -37.90
CA GLY A 25 19.00 -7.09 -37.10
C GLY A 25 18.64 -7.28 -35.63
N PRO A 26 18.51 -6.19 -34.86
CA PRO A 26 18.21 -6.22 -33.44
C PRO A 26 16.90 -6.93 -33.08
N LEU A 27 16.89 -7.65 -31.93
CA LEU A 27 15.77 -8.42 -31.45
C LEU A 27 14.87 -7.58 -30.55
N ARG A 28 13.59 -7.92 -30.55
CA ARG A 28 12.63 -7.37 -29.57
C ARG A 28 12.72 -8.13 -28.25
N ALA A 29 12.28 -7.48 -27.17
CA ALA A 29 12.29 -8.04 -25.81
C ALA A 29 11.65 -9.44 -25.73
N GLU A 30 10.55 -9.67 -26.47
CA GLU A 30 9.84 -10.97 -26.47
C GLU A 30 10.72 -12.13 -27.00
N ALA A 31 11.72 -11.83 -27.84
CA ALA A 31 12.68 -12.83 -28.35
C ALA A 31 13.91 -12.95 -27.42
N ILE A 32 14.31 -11.85 -26.78
CA ILE A 32 15.48 -11.79 -25.87
C ILE A 32 15.21 -12.57 -24.59
N TYR A 33 14.09 -12.33 -23.95
CA TYR A 33 13.75 -12.95 -22.64
C TYR A 33 13.83 -14.49 -22.63
N PRO A 34 13.27 -15.23 -23.61
CA PRO A 34 13.41 -16.70 -23.64
C PRO A 34 14.86 -17.17 -23.76
N ILE A 35 15.69 -16.48 -24.56
CA ILE A 35 17.12 -16.79 -24.73
C ILE A 35 17.85 -16.63 -23.40
N ILE A 36 17.74 -15.46 -22.77
CA ILE A 36 18.40 -15.18 -21.49
C ILE A 36 17.93 -16.14 -20.38
N ARG A 37 16.63 -16.44 -20.31
CA ARG A 37 16.08 -17.40 -19.36
C ARG A 37 16.74 -18.79 -19.49
N ARG A 38 16.89 -19.29 -20.72
CA ARG A 38 17.53 -20.58 -21.01
C ARG A 38 19.02 -20.54 -20.69
N LEU A 39 19.71 -19.44 -21.00
CA LEU A 39 21.11 -19.24 -20.63
C LEU A 39 21.31 -19.28 -19.12
N CYS A 40 20.49 -18.58 -18.35
CA CYS A 40 20.54 -18.65 -16.89
C CYS A 40 20.36 -20.09 -16.37
N GLN A 41 19.41 -20.83 -16.92
CA GLN A 41 19.18 -22.22 -16.53
C GLN A 41 20.36 -23.15 -16.84
N ARG A 42 21.01 -22.99 -18.02
CA ARG A 42 22.17 -23.80 -18.39
C ARG A 42 23.40 -23.45 -17.55
N LEU A 43 23.60 -22.17 -17.24
CA LEU A 43 24.75 -21.70 -16.48
C LEU A 43 24.66 -22.01 -14.96
N THR A 44 23.46 -22.38 -14.48
CA THR A 44 23.23 -22.86 -13.09
C THR A 44 23.19 -24.38 -12.98
N GLY A 45 23.20 -25.12 -14.09
CA GLY A 45 23.16 -26.57 -14.11
C GLY A 45 24.50 -27.21 -13.71
N PRO A 46 24.48 -28.53 -13.38
CA PRO A 46 25.68 -29.27 -12.98
C PRO A 46 26.68 -29.58 -14.11
N GLU A 47 26.34 -29.24 -15.37
CA GLU A 47 27.31 -29.24 -16.44
C GLU A 47 28.26 -28.05 -16.27
N GLU A 48 29.24 -28.20 -15.41
CA GLU A 48 30.39 -27.31 -15.32
C GLU A 48 31.03 -27.21 -16.71
N LEU A 49 30.88 -26.06 -17.31
CA LEU A 49 31.70 -25.68 -18.45
C LEU A 49 33.15 -25.64 -17.94
N SER A 50 33.86 -26.75 -18.12
CA SER A 50 35.26 -26.87 -17.76
C SER A 50 36.07 -25.91 -18.64
N GLY A 51 36.49 -24.78 -18.02
CA GLY A 51 37.40 -23.85 -18.68
C GLY A 51 36.87 -22.43 -18.79
N ARG A 52 37.77 -21.50 -19.03
CA ARG A 52 37.55 -20.05 -19.19
C ARG A 52 36.67 -19.73 -20.40
N GLN A 53 35.34 -19.84 -20.23
CA GLN A 53 34.41 -19.61 -21.32
C GLN A 53 33.72 -18.24 -21.16
N LEU A 54 34.05 -17.31 -22.05
CA LEU A 54 33.40 -15.99 -22.09
C LEU A 54 32.00 -16.11 -22.72
N ILE A 55 31.00 -15.54 -22.07
CA ILE A 55 29.65 -15.38 -22.62
C ILE A 55 29.64 -14.13 -23.48
N CYS A 56 29.63 -14.31 -24.81
CA CYS A 56 29.60 -13.24 -25.80
C CYS A 56 28.70 -13.65 -26.99
N PRO A 57 28.32 -12.73 -27.90
CA PRO A 57 27.44 -13.04 -29.02
C PRO A 57 27.90 -14.19 -29.92
N ALA A 58 29.21 -14.35 -30.12
CA ALA A 58 29.77 -15.39 -30.98
C ALA A 58 29.88 -16.77 -30.28
N SER A 59 29.80 -16.82 -28.90
CA SER A 59 29.88 -18.07 -28.15
C SER A 59 28.50 -18.67 -27.87
N VAL A 60 27.40 -17.93 -28.09
CA VAL A 60 26.03 -18.38 -27.83
C VAL A 60 25.36 -18.77 -29.16
N LEU A 61 25.02 -20.04 -29.32
CA LEU A 61 24.27 -20.55 -30.45
C LEU A 61 22.79 -20.68 -30.08
N VAL A 62 21.95 -20.35 -31.07
CA VAL A 62 20.48 -20.51 -30.96
C VAL A 62 20.01 -21.34 -32.15
N ASP A 63 19.16 -22.34 -31.88
CA ASP A 63 18.57 -23.16 -32.95
C ASP A 63 17.21 -22.60 -33.40
N GLN A 64 16.61 -23.25 -34.40
CA GLN A 64 15.30 -22.89 -34.95
C GLN A 64 14.13 -22.98 -33.97
N TYR A 65 14.31 -23.71 -32.84
CA TYR A 65 13.34 -23.87 -31.77
C TYR A 65 13.59 -22.89 -30.62
N GLY A 66 14.67 -22.09 -30.76
CA GLY A 66 15.09 -21.14 -29.76
C GLY A 66 15.83 -21.78 -28.58
N GLU A 67 16.26 -23.06 -28.70
CA GLU A 67 17.16 -23.66 -27.72
C GLU A 67 18.55 -23.01 -27.82
N VAL A 68 19.22 -22.85 -26.67
CA VAL A 68 20.51 -22.15 -26.60
C VAL A 68 21.61 -23.13 -26.21
N ARG A 69 22.80 -22.97 -26.85
CA ARG A 69 23.99 -23.74 -26.52
C ARG A 69 25.19 -22.80 -26.46
N LEU A 70 26.08 -23.04 -25.51
CA LEU A 70 27.37 -22.37 -25.43
C LEU A 70 28.44 -23.21 -26.10
N ILE A 71 29.30 -22.55 -26.87
CA ILE A 71 30.45 -23.19 -27.51
C ILE A 71 31.74 -22.65 -26.88
N ALA A 72 32.69 -23.59 -26.66
CA ALA A 72 34.03 -23.22 -26.23
C ALA A 72 34.80 -22.61 -27.41
N ARG A 73 35.26 -21.37 -27.21
CA ARG A 73 36.12 -20.67 -28.17
C ARG A 73 37.03 -19.70 -27.43
N GLU A 74 38.16 -19.37 -28.01
CA GLU A 74 39.01 -18.32 -27.50
C GLU A 74 38.33 -16.96 -27.74
N ALA A 75 38.27 -16.15 -26.69
CA ALA A 75 37.74 -14.79 -26.79
C ALA A 75 38.80 -13.84 -27.35
N THR A 76 38.39 -12.95 -28.23
CA THR A 76 39.25 -11.87 -28.73
C THR A 76 39.48 -10.79 -27.64
N PRO A 77 40.57 -10.03 -27.70
CA PRO A 77 40.80 -8.92 -26.75
C PRO A 77 39.65 -7.88 -26.74
N ALA A 78 38.99 -7.66 -27.87
CA ALA A 78 37.84 -6.78 -27.97
C ALA A 78 36.63 -7.31 -27.23
N GLU A 79 36.30 -8.60 -27.34
CA GLU A 79 35.22 -9.26 -26.60
C GLU A 79 35.49 -9.29 -25.11
N LEU A 80 36.73 -9.54 -24.71
CA LEU A 80 37.13 -9.48 -23.30
C LEU A 80 36.88 -8.08 -22.72
N ALA A 81 37.21 -7.02 -23.46
CA ALA A 81 37.01 -5.65 -23.01
C ALA A 81 35.54 -5.26 -22.82
N VAL A 82 34.60 -5.91 -23.54
CA VAL A 82 33.17 -5.59 -23.51
C VAL A 82 32.41 -6.49 -22.54
N TYR A 83 32.67 -7.80 -22.54
CA TYR A 83 31.87 -8.81 -21.84
C TYR A 83 32.44 -9.23 -20.48
N LEU A 84 33.68 -8.78 -20.16
CA LEU A 84 34.18 -8.87 -18.78
C LEU A 84 33.83 -7.62 -18.00
N PRO A 85 33.44 -7.78 -16.73
CA PRO A 85 33.15 -6.63 -15.89
C PRO A 85 34.45 -5.84 -15.56
N PRO A 86 34.35 -4.50 -15.39
CA PRO A 86 35.51 -3.60 -15.30
C PRO A 86 36.39 -3.83 -14.05
N GLU A 87 35.83 -4.44 -13.00
CA GLU A 87 36.55 -4.69 -11.74
C GLU A 87 37.48 -5.90 -11.76
N GLN A 88 37.49 -6.69 -12.84
CA GLN A 88 38.22 -7.97 -12.81
C GLN A 88 39.68 -7.92 -13.28
N ASN A 89 40.51 -8.51 -12.41
CA ASN A 89 41.82 -9.05 -12.81
C ASN A 89 41.56 -10.37 -13.56
N ARG A 90 42.16 -10.53 -14.75
CA ARG A 90 42.02 -11.59 -15.77
C ARG A 90 42.11 -13.06 -15.28
N ALA A 91 42.14 -13.35 -14.00
CA ALA A 91 42.45 -14.67 -13.47
C ALA A 91 41.22 -15.53 -13.06
N GLU A 92 40.04 -14.95 -12.79
CA GLU A 92 38.88 -15.69 -12.28
C GLU A 92 37.59 -15.38 -13.07
N LEU A 93 37.33 -16.15 -14.16
CA LEU A 93 36.15 -16.00 -15.04
C LEU A 93 34.88 -16.71 -14.53
N ASN A 94 34.88 -17.29 -13.33
CA ASN A 94 33.83 -18.19 -12.89
C ASN A 94 32.85 -17.63 -11.85
N GLY A 95 32.92 -16.33 -11.52
CA GLY A 95 32.02 -15.67 -10.56
C GLY A 95 30.59 -15.50 -11.08
N GLN A 96 29.60 -15.60 -10.21
CA GLN A 96 28.20 -15.38 -10.56
C GLN A 96 27.95 -13.95 -11.06
N SER A 97 28.56 -12.96 -10.43
CA SER A 97 28.46 -11.53 -10.79
C SER A 97 29.00 -11.25 -12.20
N GLU A 98 30.03 -11.96 -12.62
CA GLU A 98 30.61 -11.86 -13.99
C GLU A 98 29.68 -12.38 -15.05
N LYS A 99 29.09 -13.56 -14.82
CA LYS A 99 28.11 -14.16 -15.71
C LYS A 99 26.89 -13.27 -15.86
N VAL A 100 26.44 -12.64 -14.75
CA VAL A 100 25.33 -11.66 -14.77
C VAL A 100 25.68 -10.46 -15.61
N TYR A 101 26.89 -9.89 -15.47
CA TYR A 101 27.34 -8.77 -16.26
C TYR A 101 27.41 -9.10 -17.77
N ALA A 102 28.03 -10.24 -18.12
CA ALA A 102 28.10 -10.70 -19.51
C ALA A 102 26.72 -10.91 -20.14
N LEU A 103 25.75 -11.47 -19.39
CA LEU A 103 24.37 -11.59 -19.86
C LEU A 103 23.67 -10.24 -20.01
N GLY A 104 23.99 -9.25 -19.17
CA GLY A 104 23.52 -7.87 -19.32
C GLY A 104 24.01 -7.23 -20.62
N MET A 105 25.30 -7.35 -20.90
CA MET A 105 25.89 -6.87 -22.16
C MET A 105 25.38 -7.64 -23.38
N LEU A 106 25.17 -8.95 -23.27
CA LEU A 106 24.55 -9.75 -24.33
C LEU A 106 23.10 -9.32 -24.62
N MET A 107 22.30 -8.99 -23.58
CA MET A 107 20.95 -8.41 -23.76
C MET A 107 21.02 -7.09 -24.52
N LEU A 108 21.97 -6.21 -24.18
CA LEU A 108 22.16 -4.94 -24.86
C LEU A 108 22.48 -5.14 -26.34
N TYR A 109 23.43 -6.03 -26.64
CA TYR A 109 23.79 -6.35 -28.00
C TYR A 109 22.63 -6.94 -28.80
N MET A 110 21.89 -7.89 -28.23
CA MET A 110 20.71 -8.46 -28.89
C MET A 110 19.66 -7.41 -29.22
N ALA A 111 19.48 -6.42 -28.34
CA ALA A 111 18.44 -5.40 -28.47
C ALA A 111 18.82 -4.27 -29.43
N THR A 112 20.11 -3.97 -29.60
CA THR A 112 20.60 -2.78 -30.33
C THR A 112 21.54 -3.07 -31.46
N GLY A 113 22.18 -4.24 -31.48
CA GLY A 113 23.29 -4.57 -32.38
C GLY A 113 24.60 -3.86 -32.03
N GLN A 114 24.65 -3.17 -30.87
CA GLN A 114 25.79 -2.36 -30.44
C GLN A 114 26.39 -2.89 -29.14
N GLU A 115 27.72 -2.79 -29.03
CA GLU A 115 28.48 -3.23 -27.85
C GLU A 115 28.82 -2.09 -26.88
N LYS A 116 28.64 -0.83 -27.29
CA LYS A 116 28.93 0.35 -26.46
C LYS A 116 27.72 0.78 -25.66
N LYS A 117 27.86 0.79 -24.33
CA LYS A 117 26.78 0.97 -23.37
C LYS A 117 26.05 2.33 -23.47
N GLY A 118 26.73 3.44 -23.62
CA GLY A 118 26.13 4.77 -23.55
C GLY A 118 25.14 5.10 -24.68
N GLU A 119 25.59 4.95 -25.93
CA GLU A 119 24.77 5.27 -27.13
C GLU A 119 23.66 4.24 -27.36
N ALA A 120 23.96 2.97 -27.10
CA ALA A 120 23.03 1.86 -27.26
C ALA A 120 21.81 1.95 -26.30
N GLU A 121 22.02 2.39 -25.06
CA GLU A 121 20.94 2.55 -24.08
C GLU A 121 19.94 3.64 -24.48
N ILE A 122 20.39 4.72 -25.12
CA ILE A 122 19.55 5.84 -25.57
C ILE A 122 18.62 5.40 -26.71
N SER A 123 19.04 4.45 -27.52
CA SER A 123 18.27 3.95 -28.66
C SER A 123 17.18 2.93 -28.28
N LEU A 124 17.18 2.44 -27.02
CA LEU A 124 16.29 1.38 -26.58
C LEU A 124 14.93 1.92 -26.11
N GLY A 125 13.89 1.70 -26.91
CA GLY A 125 12.53 2.14 -26.62
C GLY A 125 11.78 1.31 -25.56
N ASP A 126 12.29 0.15 -25.13
CA ASP A 126 11.68 -0.72 -24.12
C ASP A 126 12.28 -0.44 -22.73
N ALA A 127 11.56 0.34 -21.93
CA ALA A 127 11.99 0.74 -20.59
C ALA A 127 12.19 -0.45 -19.62
N ARG A 128 11.46 -1.55 -19.79
CA ARG A 128 11.56 -2.74 -18.93
C ARG A 128 12.82 -3.52 -19.25
N LEU A 129 13.08 -3.75 -20.53
CA LEU A 129 14.31 -4.39 -20.98
C LEU A 129 15.53 -3.55 -20.60
N LEU A 130 15.44 -2.23 -20.77
CA LEU A 130 16.50 -1.29 -20.37
C LEU A 130 16.81 -1.36 -18.87
N SER A 131 15.79 -1.46 -18.02
CA SER A 131 15.95 -1.61 -16.58
C SER A 131 16.71 -2.90 -16.21
N LEU A 132 16.37 -4.03 -16.85
CA LEU A 132 17.07 -5.30 -16.66
C LEU A 132 18.54 -5.21 -17.11
N ILE A 133 18.80 -4.61 -18.29
CA ILE A 133 20.14 -4.42 -18.83
C ILE A 133 20.98 -3.56 -17.90
N ARG A 134 20.46 -2.39 -17.47
CA ARG A 134 21.18 -1.46 -16.58
C ARG A 134 21.58 -2.13 -15.27
N ARG A 135 20.67 -2.89 -14.68
CA ARG A 135 20.95 -3.61 -13.44
C ARG A 135 21.92 -4.78 -13.66
N ALA A 136 21.74 -5.60 -14.69
CA ALA A 136 22.63 -6.73 -14.95
C ALA A 136 24.06 -6.29 -15.31
N ALA A 137 24.20 -5.23 -16.11
CA ALA A 137 25.47 -4.68 -16.54
C ALA A 137 25.90 -3.44 -15.73
N ALA A 138 25.45 -3.27 -14.48
CA ALA A 138 25.88 -2.17 -13.63
C ALA A 138 27.40 -2.20 -13.42
N PHE A 139 28.01 -1.00 -13.28
CA PHE A 139 29.45 -0.87 -13.05
C PHE A 139 29.83 -1.44 -11.69
N ASP A 140 29.06 -1.07 -10.63
CA ASP A 140 29.22 -1.59 -9.28
C ASP A 140 28.61 -3.00 -9.18
N PRO A 141 29.39 -4.03 -8.77
CA PRO A 141 28.87 -5.37 -8.52
C PRO A 141 27.72 -5.44 -7.55
N MET A 142 27.66 -4.54 -6.55
CA MET A 142 26.59 -4.48 -5.55
C MET A 142 25.24 -4.01 -6.13
N GLU A 143 25.26 -3.30 -7.24
CA GLU A 143 24.03 -2.87 -7.94
C GLU A 143 23.48 -3.93 -8.90
N ARG A 144 24.25 -4.99 -9.18
CA ARG A 144 23.84 -6.09 -10.06
C ARG A 144 22.83 -7.02 -9.39
N PHE A 145 22.34 -7.97 -10.17
CA PHE A 145 21.68 -9.14 -9.60
C PHE A 145 22.72 -9.98 -8.86
N GLU A 146 22.37 -10.45 -7.68
CA GLU A 146 23.24 -11.23 -6.78
C GLU A 146 23.78 -12.49 -7.45
N ASP A 147 22.91 -13.16 -8.23
CA ASP A 147 23.22 -14.41 -8.92
C ASP A 147 22.40 -14.58 -10.21
N LEU A 148 22.67 -15.65 -10.95
CA LEU A 148 21.93 -16.03 -12.16
C LEU A 148 20.47 -16.40 -11.85
N ALA A 149 20.16 -16.91 -10.66
CA ALA A 149 18.80 -17.23 -10.27
C ALA A 149 17.94 -15.99 -10.10
N SER A 150 18.50 -14.94 -9.51
CA SER A 150 17.86 -13.63 -9.35
C SER A 150 17.58 -12.97 -10.72
N LEU A 151 18.55 -13.00 -11.64
CA LEU A 151 18.35 -12.55 -13.01
C LEU A 151 17.28 -13.37 -13.74
N HIS A 152 17.33 -14.71 -13.65
CA HIS A 152 16.33 -15.61 -14.21
C HIS A 152 14.91 -15.29 -13.73
N ASN A 153 14.75 -15.05 -12.41
CA ASN A 153 13.46 -14.71 -11.83
C ASN A 153 12.94 -13.37 -12.32
N ALA A 154 13.81 -12.37 -12.45
CA ALA A 154 13.47 -11.06 -13.01
C ALA A 154 12.99 -11.18 -14.47
N VAL A 155 13.72 -11.87 -15.32
CA VAL A 155 13.34 -12.13 -16.72
C VAL A 155 12.02 -12.90 -16.82
N ARG A 156 11.82 -13.91 -15.98
CA ARG A 156 10.57 -14.69 -15.92
C ARG A 156 9.37 -13.82 -15.52
N ARG A 157 9.57 -12.85 -14.63
CA ARG A 157 8.53 -11.88 -14.23
C ARG A 157 8.10 -11.03 -15.42
N GLU A 158 9.04 -10.48 -16.19
CA GLU A 158 8.73 -9.67 -17.38
C GLU A 158 8.01 -10.48 -18.46
N MET A 159 8.41 -11.73 -18.69
CA MET A 159 7.70 -12.64 -19.61
C MET A 159 6.24 -12.88 -19.23
N ARG A 160 5.92 -12.94 -17.92
CA ARG A 160 4.54 -13.11 -17.42
C ARG A 160 3.71 -11.85 -17.62
N LEU A 161 4.30 -10.68 -17.39
CA LEU A 161 3.64 -9.39 -17.58
C LEU A 161 3.29 -9.14 -19.05
N GLY A 162 4.19 -9.45 -19.98
CA GLY A 162 3.93 -9.34 -21.42
C GLY A 162 2.77 -10.24 -21.91
N ARG A 163 2.62 -11.43 -21.34
CA ARG A 163 1.51 -12.35 -21.69
C ARG A 163 0.14 -11.89 -21.18
N ARG A 164 0.08 -11.06 -20.13
CA ARG A 164 -1.17 -10.55 -19.56
C ARG A 164 -1.69 -9.30 -20.27
N ALA A 165 -0.85 -8.58 -20.99
CA ALA A 165 -1.22 -7.34 -21.67
C ALA A 165 -2.19 -7.58 -22.86
N ALA A 166 -2.03 -8.67 -23.60
CA ALA A 166 -2.89 -8.96 -24.76
C ALA A 166 -4.37 -9.26 -24.38
N PRO A 167 -4.69 -10.10 -23.38
CA PRO A 167 -6.08 -10.31 -22.98
C PRO A 167 -6.69 -9.08 -22.29
N VAL A 168 -5.92 -8.29 -21.55
CA VAL A 168 -6.40 -7.05 -20.94
C VAL A 168 -6.77 -6.01 -22.00
N LEU A 169 -5.96 -5.85 -23.04
CA LEU A 169 -6.27 -4.96 -24.16
C LEU A 169 -7.54 -5.42 -24.91
N LEU A 170 -7.73 -6.73 -25.08
CA LEU A 170 -8.95 -7.27 -25.70
C LEU A 170 -10.18 -7.01 -24.82
N ILE A 171 -10.07 -7.17 -23.52
CA ILE A 171 -11.16 -6.87 -22.56
C ILE A 171 -11.47 -5.37 -22.56
N LEU A 172 -10.47 -4.51 -22.62
CA LEU A 172 -10.68 -3.05 -22.70
C LEU A 172 -11.33 -2.64 -24.03
N LEU A 173 -10.96 -3.25 -25.16
CA LEU A 173 -11.57 -2.99 -26.46
C LEU A 173 -13.02 -3.49 -26.52
N THR A 174 -13.30 -4.67 -25.95
CA THR A 174 -14.69 -5.19 -25.86
C THR A 174 -15.54 -4.35 -24.92
N ALA A 175 -15.00 -3.89 -23.79
CA ALA A 175 -15.67 -2.99 -22.86
C ALA A 175 -15.95 -1.62 -23.51
N ALA A 176 -15.02 -1.07 -24.28
CA ALA A 176 -15.20 0.18 -25.01
C ALA A 176 -16.27 0.04 -26.14
N ALA A 177 -16.28 -1.09 -26.84
CA ALA A 177 -17.31 -1.38 -27.85
C ALA A 177 -18.71 -1.53 -27.23
N LEU A 178 -18.79 -2.21 -26.08
CA LEU A 178 -20.03 -2.35 -25.30
C LEU A 178 -20.52 -1.01 -24.77
N ALA A 179 -19.61 -0.18 -24.24
CA ALA A 179 -19.93 1.18 -23.80
C ALA A 179 -20.42 2.07 -24.96
N ALA A 180 -19.82 1.95 -26.14
CA ALA A 180 -20.29 2.66 -27.34
C ALA A 180 -21.70 2.20 -27.81
N LEU A 181 -21.98 0.89 -27.71
CA LEU A 181 -23.32 0.35 -28.00
C LEU A 181 -24.35 0.80 -26.97
N ILE A 182 -23.99 0.79 -25.68
CA ILE A 182 -24.84 1.30 -24.59
C ILE A 182 -25.08 2.81 -24.77
N PHE A 183 -24.07 3.58 -25.13
CA PHE A 183 -24.19 5.01 -25.40
C PHE A 183 -25.04 5.30 -26.63
N ALA A 184 -24.93 4.51 -27.68
CA ALA A 184 -25.79 4.62 -28.88
C ALA A 184 -27.25 4.24 -28.55
N ALA A 185 -27.49 3.18 -27.78
CA ALA A 185 -28.79 2.79 -27.28
C ALA A 185 -29.39 3.83 -26.31
N TRP A 186 -28.54 4.45 -25.48
CA TRP A 186 -28.94 5.54 -24.57
C TRP A 186 -29.35 6.81 -25.34
N ARG A 187 -28.64 7.12 -26.42
CA ARG A 187 -28.95 8.29 -27.29
C ARG A 187 -30.19 8.09 -28.12
N THR A 188 -30.59 6.84 -28.41
CA THR A 188 -31.80 6.49 -29.16
C THR A 188 -33.00 6.15 -28.29
N GLY A 189 -32.78 5.72 -27.03
CA GLY A 189 -33.82 5.44 -26.03
C GLY A 189 -34.02 6.63 -25.11
N GLY A 190 -35.14 7.33 -25.28
CA GLY A 190 -35.44 8.59 -24.60
C GLY A 190 -35.14 8.63 -23.10
N VAL A 191 -34.69 9.80 -22.67
CA VAL A 191 -34.17 10.25 -21.37
C VAL A 191 -35.05 9.90 -20.13
N ASN A 192 -36.27 9.40 -20.32
CA ASN A 192 -37.26 9.19 -19.25
C ASN A 192 -37.26 7.76 -18.64
N GLY A 193 -36.63 6.75 -19.27
CA GLY A 193 -36.57 5.39 -18.72
C GLY A 193 -35.42 5.14 -17.72
N ALA A 194 -34.29 5.84 -17.89
CA ALA A 194 -33.11 5.63 -17.10
C ALA A 194 -33.23 6.19 -15.65
N LYS A 195 -33.94 7.30 -15.47
CA LYS A 195 -34.17 7.92 -14.16
C LYS A 195 -35.08 7.10 -13.23
N ALA A 196 -35.96 6.27 -13.76
CA ALA A 196 -36.87 5.44 -12.97
C ALA A 196 -36.23 4.10 -12.54
N GLY A 197 -35.28 3.54 -13.33
CA GLY A 197 -34.64 2.27 -13.04
C GLY A 197 -33.52 2.37 -11.98
N ASP A 198 -32.75 3.46 -12.00
CA ASP A 198 -31.63 3.67 -11.09
C ASP A 198 -32.08 4.03 -9.66
N ALA A 199 -33.22 4.68 -9.51
CA ALA A 199 -33.76 5.06 -8.21
C ALA A 199 -34.46 3.89 -7.48
N ALA A 200 -34.90 2.86 -8.17
CA ALA A 200 -35.75 1.82 -7.62
C ALA A 200 -35.11 0.45 -7.34
N GLY A 201 -33.95 0.12 -7.92
CA GLY A 201 -33.52 -1.27 -7.89
C GLY A 201 -32.11 -1.60 -7.43
N TYR A 202 -31.09 -0.96 -7.97
CA TYR A 202 -29.69 -1.44 -7.76
C TYR A 202 -29.04 -0.90 -6.49
N ARG A 203 -29.16 0.38 -6.21
CA ARG A 203 -28.58 0.99 -5.00
C ARG A 203 -29.21 0.51 -3.69
N PRO A 204 -30.57 0.44 -3.58
CA PRO A 204 -31.18 -0.10 -2.37
C PRO A 204 -30.86 -1.58 -2.11
N GLY A 205 -30.85 -2.42 -3.15
CA GLY A 205 -30.56 -3.85 -3.02
C GLY A 205 -29.12 -4.15 -2.62
N TYR A 206 -28.16 -3.38 -3.14
CA TYR A 206 -26.75 -3.51 -2.77
C TYR A 206 -26.49 -3.00 -1.34
N ALA A 207 -27.03 -1.84 -0.98
CA ALA A 207 -26.93 -1.29 0.37
C ALA A 207 -27.60 -2.20 1.40
N GLU A 208 -28.79 -2.72 1.11
CA GLU A 208 -29.51 -3.64 1.99
C GLU A 208 -28.84 -5.00 2.10
N GLY A 209 -28.26 -5.55 1.02
CA GLY A 209 -27.48 -6.77 1.03
C GLY A 209 -26.17 -6.62 1.81
N TYR A 210 -25.51 -5.48 1.68
CA TYR A 210 -24.31 -5.15 2.43
C TYR A 210 -24.60 -4.92 3.91
N ASP A 211 -25.65 -4.15 4.25
CA ASP A 211 -26.08 -3.92 5.63
C ASP A 211 -26.55 -5.23 6.32
N ARG A 212 -27.18 -6.15 5.60
CA ARG A 212 -27.54 -7.48 6.12
C ARG A 212 -26.31 -8.37 6.32
N GLY A 213 -25.36 -8.37 5.37
CA GLY A 213 -24.09 -9.09 5.48
C GLY A 213 -23.26 -8.56 6.66
N PHE A 214 -23.23 -7.26 6.83
CA PHE A 214 -22.51 -6.57 7.89
C PHE A 214 -23.19 -6.78 9.27
N SER A 215 -24.51 -6.85 9.33
CA SER A 215 -25.28 -7.11 10.57
C SER A 215 -25.22 -8.57 11.00
N ALA A 216 -24.87 -9.48 10.10
CA ALA A 216 -24.72 -10.90 10.38
C ALA A 216 -23.31 -11.30 10.85
N ALA A 217 -22.33 -10.38 10.79
CA ALA A 217 -20.99 -10.61 11.33
C ALA A 217 -20.99 -10.38 12.84
N PRO A 218 -20.75 -11.39 13.68
CA PRO A 218 -20.75 -11.20 15.13
C PRO A 218 -19.51 -10.43 15.56
N GLY A 219 -19.75 -9.32 16.26
CA GLY A 219 -18.78 -8.78 17.21
C GLY A 219 -17.81 -7.77 16.68
N MET A 220 -18.27 -6.73 15.94
CA MET A 220 -17.39 -5.64 15.65
C MET A 220 -17.83 -4.33 16.31
N VAL A 221 -17.06 -3.96 17.26
CA VAL A 221 -17.10 -2.62 17.84
C VAL A 221 -15.87 -1.86 17.33
N VAL A 222 -16.08 -1.04 16.33
CA VAL A 222 -15.07 -0.09 15.87
C VAL A 222 -15.17 1.13 16.78
N ASN A 223 -14.70 1.01 17.98
CA ASN A 223 -14.37 2.15 18.83
C ASN A 223 -13.51 1.73 20.01
N ALA A 224 -12.79 2.69 20.55
CA ALA A 224 -11.79 2.60 21.59
C ALA A 224 -12.11 1.74 22.84
N ALA A 225 -13.29 1.18 22.96
CA ALA A 225 -13.69 0.42 24.15
C ALA A 225 -13.49 -1.10 24.05
N SER A 226 -13.20 -1.66 22.89
CA SER A 226 -12.96 -3.09 22.76
C SER A 226 -12.07 -3.41 21.59
N VAL A 227 -10.78 -3.43 21.85
CA VAL A 227 -9.77 -3.95 20.94
C VAL A 227 -9.43 -5.34 21.46
N ASP A 228 -9.50 -6.36 20.61
CA ASP A 228 -9.00 -7.67 21.01
C ASP A 228 -7.46 -7.65 21.07
N SER A 229 -6.87 -8.68 21.66
CA SER A 229 -5.42 -8.78 21.84
C SER A 229 -4.59 -8.81 20.53
N HIS A 230 -5.25 -8.80 19.38
CA HIS A 230 -4.64 -8.90 18.05
C HIS A 230 -4.89 -7.67 17.18
N SER A 231 -5.80 -6.80 17.61
CA SER A 231 -6.14 -5.56 16.92
C SER A 231 -5.68 -4.39 17.75
N GLY A 232 -4.89 -3.52 17.16
CA GLY A 232 -4.48 -2.28 17.80
C GLY A 232 -5.68 -1.37 18.01
N SER A 233 -5.43 -0.27 18.67
CA SER A 233 -6.47 0.71 18.83
C SER A 233 -6.87 1.35 17.53
N LEU A 234 -7.97 2.05 17.61
CA LEU A 234 -8.48 2.94 16.58
C LEU A 234 -7.68 4.24 16.45
N SER A 235 -6.44 4.28 16.89
CA SER A 235 -5.60 5.47 16.71
C SER A 235 -5.31 5.78 15.26
N GLY A 236 -5.41 4.79 14.36
CA GLY A 236 -5.50 5.05 12.92
C GLY A 236 -6.70 5.91 12.54
N ASN A 237 -7.71 6.01 13.39
CA ASN A 237 -8.83 6.94 13.24
C ASN A 237 -8.47 8.40 13.53
N TYR A 238 -7.22 8.70 13.82
CA TYR A 238 -6.82 10.09 14.04
C TYR A 238 -6.38 10.68 12.70
N ALA A 239 -6.95 11.83 12.37
CA ALA A 239 -6.28 12.72 11.44
C ALA A 239 -4.86 12.99 11.95
N VAL A 240 -3.89 13.09 11.05
CA VAL A 240 -2.50 13.34 11.41
C VAL A 240 -2.43 14.53 12.39
N GLY A 241 -1.94 14.27 13.60
CA GLY A 241 -1.78 15.30 14.61
C GLY A 241 -3.01 15.62 15.48
N GLU A 242 -4.19 15.06 15.23
CA GLU A 242 -5.42 15.32 16.00
C GLU A 242 -5.93 14.06 16.71
N GLY A 243 -6.58 14.23 17.86
CA GLY A 243 -7.23 13.12 18.57
C GLY A 243 -8.55 12.71 17.93
N PRO A 244 -9.21 11.66 18.45
CA PRO A 244 -10.50 11.23 17.92
C PRO A 244 -11.54 12.33 18.15
N THR A 245 -12.12 12.80 17.07
CA THR A 245 -13.18 13.82 17.09
C THR A 245 -14.57 13.20 17.11
N ALA A 246 -14.68 11.88 16.99
CA ALA A 246 -15.91 11.14 17.12
C ALA A 246 -15.73 9.91 18.02
N ALA A 247 -16.77 9.58 18.77
CA ALA A 247 -16.87 8.42 19.65
C ALA A 247 -18.19 7.71 19.40
N TYR A 248 -18.24 6.40 19.68
CA TYR A 248 -19.40 5.58 19.36
C TYR A 248 -19.83 4.73 20.54
N SER A 249 -21.14 4.65 20.74
CA SER A 249 -21.80 3.62 21.52
C SER A 249 -22.62 2.72 20.58
N GLU A 250 -23.18 1.63 21.05
CA GLU A 250 -24.07 0.77 20.24
C GLU A 250 -25.27 1.54 19.65
N LYS A 251 -25.72 2.59 20.33
CA LYS A 251 -26.91 3.37 19.96
C LYS A 251 -26.60 4.72 19.35
N ASP A 252 -25.49 5.34 19.75
CA ASP A 252 -25.19 6.72 19.45
C ASP A 252 -23.77 6.91 18.94
N VAL A 253 -23.62 7.91 18.09
CA VAL A 253 -22.33 8.47 17.73
C VAL A 253 -22.24 9.88 18.27
N PHE A 254 -21.15 10.18 18.95
CA PHE A 254 -20.83 11.51 19.47
C PHE A 254 -19.71 12.08 18.62
N PHE A 255 -19.81 13.35 18.20
CA PHE A 255 -18.76 13.96 17.40
C PHE A 255 -18.65 15.45 17.68
N LEU A 256 -17.45 15.98 17.41
CA LEU A 256 -17.14 17.40 17.53
C LEU A 256 -17.47 18.13 16.23
N LEU A 257 -18.15 19.26 16.35
CA LEU A 257 -18.36 20.19 15.26
C LEU A 257 -18.33 21.62 15.78
N ASN A 258 -17.39 22.43 15.29
CA ASN A 258 -17.23 23.85 15.68
C ASN A 258 -17.13 24.08 17.20
N GLY A 259 -16.50 23.16 17.93
CA GLY A 259 -16.37 23.19 19.40
C GLY A 259 -17.58 22.69 20.18
N ASP A 260 -18.64 22.30 19.51
CA ASP A 260 -19.82 21.69 20.09
C ASP A 260 -19.72 20.16 20.07
N ILE A 261 -20.33 19.49 21.03
CA ILE A 261 -20.51 18.04 21.01
C ILE A 261 -21.92 17.73 20.52
N LEU A 262 -22.03 16.96 19.46
CA LEU A 262 -23.27 16.49 18.89
C LEU A 262 -23.46 15.00 19.20
N ARG A 263 -24.71 14.59 19.41
CA ARG A 263 -25.15 13.19 19.51
C ARG A 263 -25.94 12.85 18.27
N MET A 264 -25.61 11.76 17.64
CA MET A 264 -26.31 11.22 16.47
C MET A 264 -26.81 9.81 16.77
N ASP A 265 -28.08 9.55 16.55
CA ASP A 265 -28.61 8.19 16.59
C ASP A 265 -27.95 7.34 15.50
N ALA A 266 -27.30 6.26 15.89
CA ALA A 266 -26.47 5.43 15.00
C ALA A 266 -27.29 4.70 13.92
N ALA A 267 -28.57 4.42 14.19
CA ALA A 267 -29.43 3.72 13.25
C ALA A 267 -30.00 4.66 12.19
N THR A 268 -30.47 5.84 12.60
CA THR A 268 -31.18 6.78 11.73
C THR A 268 -30.32 7.90 11.17
N GLY A 269 -29.14 8.15 11.76
CA GLY A 269 -28.28 9.28 11.43
C GLY A 269 -28.84 10.65 11.86
N ARG A 270 -29.93 10.72 12.67
CA ARG A 270 -30.48 11.97 13.19
C ARG A 270 -29.54 12.56 14.24
N THR A 271 -29.22 13.84 14.11
CA THR A 271 -28.26 14.55 14.93
C THR A 271 -28.95 15.57 15.84
N ALA A 272 -28.48 15.69 17.08
CA ALA A 272 -28.91 16.69 18.06
C ALA A 272 -27.73 17.26 18.82
N LEU A 273 -27.83 18.49 19.28
CA LEU A 273 -26.82 19.11 20.14
C LEU A 273 -26.85 18.47 21.54
N LEU A 274 -25.71 17.92 21.96
CA LEU A 274 -25.51 17.39 23.29
C LEU A 274 -24.98 18.48 24.24
N LYS A 275 -23.90 19.16 23.84
CA LYS A 275 -23.23 20.21 24.61
C LYS A 275 -22.66 21.29 23.70
N LYS A 276 -22.97 22.55 24.04
CA LYS A 276 -22.44 23.74 23.35
C LYS A 276 -21.11 24.18 23.96
N GLY A 277 -20.17 24.59 23.13
CA GLY A 277 -18.91 25.22 23.54
C GLY A 277 -18.10 24.35 24.51
N SER A 278 -17.90 23.09 24.19
CA SER A 278 -17.29 22.11 25.10
C SER A 278 -15.80 22.38 25.37
N GLY A 279 -15.10 23.06 24.45
CA GLY A 279 -13.64 23.19 24.44
C GLY A 279 -12.89 21.86 24.23
N ALA A 280 -13.63 20.77 23.97
CA ALA A 280 -13.03 19.47 23.72
C ALA A 280 -12.33 19.45 22.37
N VAL A 281 -11.15 18.84 22.34
CA VAL A 281 -10.35 18.57 21.12
C VAL A 281 -10.42 17.11 20.74
N SER A 282 -10.78 16.22 21.66
CA SER A 282 -11.02 14.82 21.38
C SER A 282 -12.08 14.21 22.29
N LEU A 283 -12.67 13.11 21.83
CA LEU A 283 -13.73 12.38 22.52
C LEU A 283 -13.38 10.90 22.63
N GLN A 284 -13.72 10.29 23.79
CA GLN A 284 -13.72 8.84 23.99
C GLN A 284 -15.02 8.45 24.65
N TYR A 285 -15.63 7.33 24.24
CA TYR A 285 -16.78 6.76 24.92
C TYR A 285 -16.40 5.45 25.60
N TYR A 286 -16.70 5.34 26.87
CA TYR A 286 -16.37 4.15 27.65
C TYR A 286 -17.38 3.94 28.77
N GLN A 287 -17.93 2.75 28.86
CA GLN A 287 -18.86 2.30 29.94
C GLN A 287 -19.96 3.33 30.25
N GLY A 288 -20.69 3.79 29.24
CA GLY A 288 -21.82 4.70 29.41
C GLY A 288 -21.45 6.17 29.56
N ALA A 289 -20.20 6.54 29.60
CA ALA A 289 -19.74 7.91 29.72
C ALA A 289 -18.92 8.39 28.57
N LEU A 290 -19.04 9.67 28.24
CA LEU A 290 -18.23 10.34 27.23
C LEU A 290 -17.11 11.11 27.95
N TYR A 291 -15.87 10.82 27.58
CA TYR A 291 -14.70 11.53 28.07
C TYR A 291 -14.34 12.64 27.08
N CYS A 292 -14.48 13.88 27.52
CA CYS A 292 -14.26 15.08 26.75
C CYS A 292 -12.89 15.63 27.09
N CYS A 293 -11.92 15.47 26.19
CA CYS A 293 -10.54 15.89 26.42
C CYS A 293 -10.34 17.33 25.94
N THR A 294 -9.93 18.18 26.85
CA THR A 294 -9.48 19.56 26.53
C THR A 294 -7.96 19.64 26.68
N PRO A 295 -7.28 20.70 26.19
CA PRO A 295 -5.86 20.88 26.42
C PRO A 295 -5.46 20.94 27.91
N GLU A 296 -6.38 21.29 28.80
CA GLU A 296 -6.11 21.55 30.22
C GLU A 296 -6.57 20.42 31.14
N LYS A 297 -7.68 19.74 30.79
CA LYS A 297 -8.34 18.75 31.66
C LYS A 297 -9.15 17.75 30.86
N ILE A 298 -9.54 16.66 31.51
CA ILE A 298 -10.49 15.69 30.97
C ILE A 298 -11.75 15.70 31.79
N LEU A 299 -12.88 15.90 31.13
CA LEU A 299 -14.22 15.84 31.75
C LEU A 299 -14.90 14.51 31.39
N ARG A 300 -15.60 13.93 32.35
CA ARG A 300 -16.48 12.78 32.14
C ARG A 300 -17.92 13.32 32.06
N LEU A 301 -18.58 13.12 30.94
CA LEU A 301 -19.93 13.55 30.63
C LEU A 301 -20.85 12.32 30.55
N ASP A 302 -21.91 12.29 31.31
CA ASP A 302 -23.00 11.35 31.13
C ASP A 302 -23.92 11.87 29.99
N PRO A 303 -24.02 11.17 28.86
CA PRO A 303 -24.76 11.66 27.69
C PRO A 303 -26.28 11.66 27.89
N GLU A 304 -26.82 10.91 28.87
CA GLU A 304 -28.25 10.87 29.16
C GLU A 304 -28.66 11.98 30.13
N THR A 305 -27.96 12.12 31.24
CA THR A 305 -28.26 13.12 32.27
C THR A 305 -27.61 14.47 31.99
N LYS A 306 -26.64 14.52 31.06
CA LYS A 306 -25.78 15.69 30.77
C LYS A 306 -24.97 16.17 31.98
N LYS A 307 -24.83 15.35 33.02
CA LYS A 307 -24.01 15.66 34.19
C LYS A 307 -22.53 15.54 33.81
N GLU A 308 -21.75 16.52 34.24
CA GLU A 308 -20.32 16.56 34.06
C GLU A 308 -19.58 16.42 35.36
N GLU A 309 -18.47 15.70 35.30
CA GLU A 309 -17.54 15.52 36.42
C GLU A 309 -16.12 15.70 35.92
N LEU A 310 -15.26 16.29 36.75
CA LEU A 310 -13.83 16.33 36.46
C LEU A 310 -13.27 14.92 36.63
N PHE A 311 -12.70 14.38 35.54
CA PHE A 311 -12.03 13.09 35.56
C PHE A 311 -10.53 13.24 35.85
N CYS A 312 -9.84 14.12 35.13
CA CYS A 312 -8.43 14.35 35.33
C CYS A 312 -8.11 15.86 35.22
N GLU A 313 -7.30 16.37 36.16
CA GLU A 313 -6.85 17.78 36.14
C GLU A 313 -5.82 18.07 35.08
N ARG A 314 -5.25 17.03 34.44
CA ARG A 314 -4.34 17.16 33.34
C ARG A 314 -5.08 16.91 32.03
N GLY A 315 -4.85 17.80 31.07
CA GLY A 315 -5.42 17.71 29.73
C GLY A 315 -4.50 16.95 28.75
N GLY A 316 -4.95 16.87 27.51
CA GLY A 316 -4.24 16.19 26.43
C GLY A 316 -5.14 15.24 25.66
N ARG A 317 -4.58 14.13 25.19
CA ARG A 317 -5.31 13.11 24.43
C ARG A 317 -5.42 11.82 25.20
N LEU A 318 -6.67 11.41 25.46
CA LEU A 318 -6.99 10.18 26.16
C LEU A 318 -7.17 9.05 25.17
N PHE A 319 -6.62 7.89 25.52
CA PHE A 319 -6.75 6.63 24.80
C PHE A 319 -7.21 5.58 25.80
N ILE A 320 -8.26 4.83 25.46
CA ILE A 320 -8.81 3.79 26.34
C ILE A 320 -8.75 2.45 25.60
N PHE A 321 -8.02 1.49 26.17
CA PHE A 321 -7.84 0.15 25.60
C PHE A 321 -8.05 -0.89 26.69
N GLU A 322 -8.93 -1.85 26.48
CA GLU A 322 -9.16 -2.98 27.39
C GLU A 322 -9.17 -2.55 28.88
N ASP A 323 -9.94 -1.52 29.20
CA ASP A 323 -10.01 -0.95 30.55
C ASP A 323 -8.77 -0.21 31.08
N VAL A 324 -7.74 -0.02 30.24
CA VAL A 324 -6.56 0.77 30.55
C VAL A 324 -6.66 2.15 29.91
N PHE A 325 -6.37 3.17 30.69
CA PHE A 325 -6.41 4.56 30.26
C PHE A 325 -5.00 5.08 30.06
N TYR A 326 -4.73 5.63 28.89
CA TYR A 326 -3.48 6.30 28.56
C TYR A 326 -3.73 7.76 28.24
N LEU A 327 -2.92 8.64 28.77
CA LEU A 327 -2.95 10.07 28.49
C LEU A 327 -1.63 10.50 27.84
N TRP A 328 -1.73 11.01 26.65
CA TRP A 328 -0.64 11.79 26.09
C TRP A 328 -0.88 13.27 26.38
N ASP A 329 -0.03 13.85 27.23
CA ASP A 329 -0.01 15.28 27.55
C ASP A 329 0.62 16.06 26.41
N SER A 330 -0.14 16.22 25.34
CA SER A 330 0.35 16.83 24.09
C SER A 330 0.59 18.34 24.17
N ALA A 331 0.00 18.98 25.18
CA ALA A 331 0.04 20.44 25.32
C ALA A 331 1.21 20.96 26.18
N ASP A 332 1.65 20.18 27.17
CA ASP A 332 2.67 20.62 28.13
C ASP A 332 3.93 19.76 28.07
N THR A 333 3.94 18.61 28.73
CA THR A 333 5.17 17.80 28.90
C THR A 333 5.50 16.92 27.72
N ARG A 334 4.55 16.63 26.85
CA ARG A 334 4.62 15.62 25.79
C ARG A 334 4.88 14.20 26.31
N TYR A 335 4.68 13.95 27.60
CA TYR A 335 4.84 12.64 28.21
C TYR A 335 3.60 11.76 27.99
N LEU A 336 3.81 10.46 27.95
CA LEU A 336 2.75 9.47 27.95
C LEU A 336 2.59 8.89 29.37
N TYR A 337 1.36 8.93 29.85
CA TYR A 337 0.98 8.44 31.16
C TYR A 337 -0.03 7.30 31.05
N ARG A 338 0.02 6.37 31.99
CA ARG A 338 -1.10 5.52 32.36
C ARG A 338 -1.90 6.21 33.45
N ILE A 339 -3.22 6.24 33.31
CA ILE A 339 -4.13 6.81 34.30
C ILE A 339 -4.93 5.69 34.94
N GLU A 340 -5.06 5.69 36.23
CA GLU A 340 -6.01 4.80 36.90
C GLU A 340 -7.46 5.23 36.65
N LYS A 341 -8.41 4.31 36.82
CA LYS A 341 -9.85 4.55 36.53
C LYS A 341 -10.49 5.66 37.37
N ASP A 342 -9.85 6.07 38.46
CA ASP A 342 -10.25 7.22 39.29
C ASP A 342 -9.88 8.59 38.68
N GLY A 343 -9.08 8.58 37.59
CA GLY A 343 -8.58 9.78 36.92
C GLY A 343 -7.52 10.58 37.67
N LYS A 344 -7.09 10.14 38.86
CA LYS A 344 -6.22 10.92 39.79
C LYS A 344 -4.79 10.41 39.80
N SER A 345 -4.59 9.12 39.69
CA SER A 345 -3.28 8.50 39.74
C SER A 345 -2.71 8.36 38.35
N LEU A 346 -1.61 9.05 38.09
CA LEU A 346 -0.89 9.00 36.80
C LEU A 346 0.48 8.37 37.00
N THR A 347 0.79 7.40 36.20
CA THR A 347 2.13 6.78 36.13
C THR A 347 2.72 7.11 34.76
N GLN A 348 3.88 7.78 34.76
CA GLN A 348 4.59 8.05 33.51
C GLN A 348 5.12 6.74 32.91
N ILE A 349 4.83 6.53 31.61
CA ILE A 349 5.26 5.33 30.88
C ILE A 349 6.51 5.64 30.06
N SER A 350 6.56 6.84 29.44
CA SER A 350 7.63 7.19 28.51
C SER A 350 7.96 8.67 28.57
N GLY A 351 9.13 9.03 28.05
CA GLY A 351 9.60 10.39 27.95
C GLY A 351 8.83 11.26 26.96
N ALA A 352 9.30 12.49 26.81
CA ALA A 352 8.68 13.44 25.89
C ALA A 352 8.88 12.99 24.43
N ALA A 353 7.79 12.74 23.73
CA ALA A 353 7.76 12.39 22.31
C ALA A 353 6.43 12.83 21.69
N GLU A 354 6.38 12.80 20.38
CA GLU A 354 5.12 12.93 19.64
C GLU A 354 4.59 11.54 19.32
N TYR A 355 3.50 11.14 19.97
CA TYR A 355 2.91 9.79 19.82
C TYR A 355 1.84 9.80 18.74
N ARG A 356 2.26 9.86 17.46
CA ARG A 356 1.31 9.80 16.34
C ARG A 356 0.82 8.38 16.12
N SER A 357 -0.43 8.23 15.73
CA SER A 357 -1.06 6.93 15.43
C SER A 357 -0.84 5.89 16.53
N LEU A 358 -1.05 6.27 17.80
CA LEU A 358 -0.85 5.38 18.94
C LEU A 358 -1.78 4.16 18.84
N ASN A 359 -1.21 2.96 18.84
CA ASN A 359 -1.91 1.69 18.85
C ASN A 359 -1.43 0.86 20.04
N VAL A 360 -2.35 0.11 20.68
CA VAL A 360 -2.00 -0.82 21.75
C VAL A 360 -2.39 -2.23 21.34
N VAL A 361 -1.47 -3.17 21.49
CA VAL A 361 -1.71 -4.59 21.23
C VAL A 361 -1.15 -5.40 22.39
N GLY A 362 -2.01 -6.05 23.13
CA GLY A 362 -1.65 -6.63 24.41
C GLY A 362 -1.12 -5.53 25.34
N ASP A 363 0.08 -5.72 25.87
CA ASP A 363 0.73 -4.72 26.74
C ASP A 363 1.64 -3.73 25.99
N LYS A 364 1.77 -3.82 24.66
CA LYS A 364 2.72 -3.02 23.88
C LYS A 364 2.04 -1.84 23.19
N LEU A 365 2.73 -0.69 23.22
CA LEU A 365 2.30 0.53 22.55
C LEU A 365 3.12 0.76 21.30
N TYR A 366 2.45 0.94 20.17
CA TYR A 366 3.04 1.23 18.86
C TYR A 366 2.67 2.64 18.46
N PHE A 367 3.62 3.41 17.95
CA PHE A 367 3.40 4.80 17.54
C PHE A 367 4.44 5.24 16.51
N ILE A 368 4.16 6.35 15.84
CA ILE A 368 5.13 7.03 14.99
C ILE A 368 5.80 8.10 15.84
N ASP A 369 7.13 8.12 15.82
CA ASP A 369 7.94 9.14 16.45
C ASP A 369 8.62 10.01 15.37
N PRO A 370 8.14 11.25 15.14
CA PRO A 370 8.77 12.15 14.18
C PRO A 370 10.20 12.53 14.55
N ASP A 371 10.51 12.59 15.85
CA ASP A 371 11.86 12.91 16.34
C ASP A 371 12.86 11.78 16.00
N LYS A 372 12.35 10.58 15.67
CA LYS A 372 13.12 9.42 15.17
C LYS A 372 12.94 9.21 13.65
N GLY A 373 12.76 10.29 12.90
CA GLY A 373 12.63 10.23 11.44
C GLY A 373 11.27 9.74 10.94
N GLY A 374 10.23 9.73 11.79
CA GLY A 374 8.88 9.28 11.42
C GLY A 374 8.73 7.77 11.33
N GLY A 375 9.67 7.01 11.88
CA GLY A 375 9.62 5.56 11.97
C GLY A 375 8.59 5.06 12.97
N ILE A 376 8.16 3.80 12.81
CA ILE A 376 7.26 3.14 13.76
C ILE A 376 8.07 2.59 14.92
N CYS A 377 7.71 3.00 16.12
CA CYS A 377 8.30 2.61 17.38
C CYS A 377 7.36 1.73 18.21
N CYS A 378 7.93 0.94 19.10
CA CYS A 378 7.20 0.13 20.06
C CYS A 378 7.77 0.31 21.46
N ILE A 379 6.91 0.51 22.45
CA ILE A 379 7.24 0.52 23.87
C ILE A 379 6.58 -0.68 24.53
N ASP A 380 7.32 -1.42 25.35
CA ASP A 380 6.78 -2.32 26.36
C ASP A 380 6.70 -1.53 27.68
N PRO A 381 5.51 -1.26 28.25
CA PRO A 381 5.42 -0.46 29.48
C PRO A 381 6.08 -1.09 30.71
N ARG A 382 6.50 -2.35 30.63
CA ARG A 382 7.23 -3.08 31.67
C ARG A 382 8.74 -2.97 31.51
N GLY A 383 9.21 -2.46 30.38
CA GLY A 383 10.62 -2.24 30.10
C GLY A 383 10.84 -0.83 29.54
N ASP A 384 11.81 -0.11 30.02
CA ASP A 384 12.06 1.31 29.69
C ASP A 384 12.56 1.56 28.26
N GLU A 385 12.67 0.54 27.40
CA GLU A 385 13.27 0.68 26.08
C GLU A 385 12.22 0.83 24.96
N THR A 386 12.36 1.90 24.21
CA THR A 386 11.66 2.09 22.93
C THR A 386 12.43 1.39 21.83
N SER A 387 11.85 0.39 21.21
CA SER A 387 12.40 -0.30 20.04
C SER A 387 11.87 0.30 18.74
N LEU A 388 12.74 0.43 17.73
CA LEU A 388 12.37 0.85 16.37
C LEU A 388 11.91 -0.38 15.58
N ILE A 389 10.66 -0.37 15.13
CA ILE A 389 10.05 -1.45 14.34
C ILE A 389 10.33 -1.27 12.86
N SER A 390 10.21 -0.03 12.37
CA SER A 390 10.54 0.33 10.99
C SER A 390 11.08 1.75 10.93
N SER A 391 12.18 1.94 10.21
CA SER A 391 12.84 3.24 10.05
C SER A 391 12.26 4.08 8.91
N ASN A 392 11.39 3.52 8.07
CA ASN A 392 10.76 4.29 7.01
C ASN A 392 9.83 5.36 7.58
N PRO A 393 9.79 6.57 7.00
CA PRO A 393 8.86 7.58 7.43
C PRO A 393 7.41 7.19 7.04
N TYR A 394 6.51 7.26 8.02
CA TYR A 394 5.08 7.04 7.83
C TYR A 394 4.29 8.24 8.36
N GLU A 395 3.19 8.58 7.70
CA GLU A 395 2.27 9.59 8.22
C GLU A 395 1.33 9.01 9.27
N SER A 396 0.84 7.80 9.02
CA SER A 396 -0.10 7.10 9.90
C SER A 396 -0.08 5.59 9.65
N PHE A 397 -0.52 4.84 10.65
CA PHE A 397 -0.75 3.42 10.55
C PHE A 397 -1.88 2.97 11.47
N CYS A 398 -2.41 1.78 11.24
CA CYS A 398 -3.26 1.07 12.18
C CYS A 398 -2.81 -0.39 12.32
N ILE A 399 -3.22 -1.03 13.40
CA ILE A 399 -2.98 -2.45 13.64
C ILE A 399 -4.32 -3.17 13.69
N TYR A 400 -4.43 -4.24 12.91
CA TYR A 400 -5.61 -5.08 12.88
C TYR A 400 -5.26 -6.53 12.58
N ALA A 401 -5.92 -7.47 13.29
CA ALA A 401 -5.70 -8.91 13.13
C ALA A 401 -4.21 -9.33 13.18
N GLY A 402 -3.42 -8.73 14.09
CA GLY A 402 -2.00 -9.01 14.28
C GLY A 402 -1.07 -8.51 13.17
N LYS A 403 -1.55 -7.64 12.30
CA LYS A 403 -0.77 -7.01 11.22
C LYS A 403 -0.82 -5.49 11.34
N LEU A 404 0.25 -4.87 10.90
CA LEU A 404 0.41 -3.43 10.80
C LEU A 404 0.11 -2.99 9.37
N TYR A 405 -0.73 -1.98 9.21
CA TYR A 405 -1.09 -1.36 7.94
C TYR A 405 -0.66 0.09 7.96
N ALA A 406 0.25 0.48 7.08
CA ALA A 406 0.79 1.83 7.00
C ALA A 406 0.56 2.46 5.64
N GLY A 407 0.15 3.72 5.63
CA GLY A 407 0.03 4.52 4.42
C GLY A 407 1.38 5.09 4.00
N THR A 408 1.66 5.06 2.69
CA THR A 408 2.88 5.58 2.07
C THR A 408 2.58 6.24 0.73
N ASP A 409 3.50 7.05 0.23
CA ASP A 409 3.41 7.68 -1.10
C ASP A 409 3.38 6.65 -2.26
N TYR A 410 3.80 5.42 -2.02
CA TYR A 410 3.82 4.36 -3.01
C TYR A 410 2.79 3.26 -2.77
N GLY A 411 1.99 3.36 -1.70
CA GLY A 411 0.90 2.41 -1.46
C GLY A 411 0.51 2.20 -0.01
N LEU A 412 -0.50 1.36 0.19
CA LEU A 412 -0.83 0.80 1.50
C LEU A 412 0.04 -0.42 1.75
N LEU A 413 0.84 -0.35 2.80
CA LEU A 413 1.78 -1.38 3.20
C LEU A 413 1.18 -2.24 4.32
N ARG A 414 1.30 -3.57 4.22
CA ARG A 414 1.01 -4.52 5.29
C ARG A 414 2.30 -5.18 5.75
N MET A 415 2.52 -5.30 7.06
CA MET A 415 3.69 -5.97 7.61
C MET A 415 3.37 -6.65 8.95
N ASP A 416 4.28 -7.47 9.43
CA ASP A 416 4.21 -8.05 10.76
C ASP A 416 4.45 -6.99 11.85
N LEU A 417 4.01 -7.26 13.09
CA LEU A 417 4.19 -6.33 14.22
C LEU A 417 5.66 -6.04 14.55
N ASN A 418 6.58 -6.85 14.10
CA ASN A 418 8.02 -6.65 14.21
C ASN A 418 8.66 -5.95 13.00
N GLY A 419 7.85 -5.46 12.05
CA GLY A 419 8.31 -4.84 10.81
C GLY A 419 8.69 -5.82 9.70
N GLY A 420 8.62 -7.12 9.95
CA GLY A 420 8.93 -8.16 8.98
C GLY A 420 7.88 -8.33 7.89
N SER A 421 8.26 -9.04 6.82
CA SER A 421 7.37 -9.46 5.73
C SER A 421 6.56 -8.31 5.09
N PRO A 422 7.15 -7.17 4.71
CA PRO A 422 6.41 -6.05 4.13
C PRO A 422 5.82 -6.42 2.77
N GLU A 423 4.54 -6.10 2.58
CA GLU A 423 3.78 -6.34 1.36
C GLU A 423 3.00 -5.08 0.97
N ILE A 424 3.11 -4.66 -0.29
CA ILE A 424 2.34 -3.53 -0.82
C ILE A 424 0.99 -4.07 -1.33
N LEU A 425 -0.09 -3.65 -0.69
CA LEU A 425 -1.45 -4.05 -1.04
C LEU A 425 -2.02 -3.24 -2.22
N THR A 426 -1.62 -1.98 -2.36
CA THR A 426 -1.99 -1.12 -3.50
C THR A 426 -0.77 -0.33 -3.96
N GLY A 427 -0.65 -0.08 -5.26
CA GLY A 427 0.43 0.73 -5.86
C GLY A 427 0.06 2.21 -6.03
N LEU A 428 -0.97 2.70 -5.36
CA LEU A 428 -1.37 4.10 -5.33
C LEU A 428 -1.07 4.68 -3.94
N PRO A 429 -0.65 5.95 -3.83
CA PRO A 429 -0.48 6.61 -2.54
C PRO A 429 -1.66 6.34 -1.61
N ALA A 430 -1.39 6.06 -0.35
CA ALA A 430 -2.38 5.76 0.66
C ALA A 430 -2.08 6.52 1.94
N ALA A 431 -3.10 7.11 2.56
CA ALA A 431 -2.98 7.86 3.81
C ALA A 431 -4.08 7.46 4.80
N SER A 432 -3.83 7.71 6.07
CA SER A 432 -4.78 7.55 7.17
C SER A 432 -5.48 6.17 7.20
N PRO A 433 -4.76 5.04 7.17
CA PRO A 433 -5.39 3.73 7.21
C PRO A 433 -6.15 3.53 8.53
N ASN A 434 -7.37 3.03 8.42
CA ASN A 434 -8.27 2.73 9.53
C ASN A 434 -8.82 1.34 9.37
N ALA A 435 -8.60 0.49 10.37
CA ALA A 435 -9.15 -0.85 10.37
C ALA A 435 -10.63 -0.84 10.70
N SER A 436 -11.36 -1.65 9.98
CA SER A 436 -12.76 -1.96 10.23
C SER A 436 -13.03 -3.38 9.76
N ASP A 437 -14.23 -3.88 10.06
CA ASP A 437 -14.68 -5.25 9.79
C ASP A 437 -14.18 -5.82 8.48
N GLY A 438 -13.23 -6.75 8.58
CA GLY A 438 -12.70 -7.47 7.44
C GLY A 438 -11.88 -6.65 6.45
N GLY A 439 -11.59 -5.36 6.73
CA GLY A 439 -10.86 -4.51 5.81
C GLY A 439 -10.29 -3.23 6.39
N ILE A 440 -9.70 -2.44 5.52
CA ILE A 440 -9.03 -1.18 5.84
C ILE A 440 -9.67 -0.06 5.01
N PHE A 441 -10.11 1.00 5.68
CA PHE A 441 -10.42 2.28 5.05
C PHE A 441 -9.14 3.10 4.94
N TYR A 442 -8.99 3.84 3.84
CA TYR A 442 -7.84 4.71 3.63
C TYR A 442 -8.16 5.77 2.57
N ILE A 443 -7.41 6.88 2.62
CA ILE A 443 -7.45 7.90 1.57
C ILE A 443 -6.52 7.47 0.45
N ALA A 444 -7.03 7.36 -0.77
CA ALA A 444 -6.32 6.78 -1.90
C ALA A 444 -5.97 7.79 -2.99
N GLY A 445 -4.74 7.68 -3.50
CA GLY A 445 -4.27 8.35 -4.70
C GLY A 445 -4.24 9.87 -4.65
N SER A 446 -3.91 10.49 -5.77
CA SER A 446 -3.88 11.95 -5.92
C SER A 446 -5.28 12.59 -5.88
N GLY A 447 -6.33 11.82 -6.18
CA GLY A 447 -7.72 12.25 -6.05
C GLY A 447 -8.23 12.28 -4.62
N ARG A 448 -7.47 11.76 -3.67
CA ARG A 448 -7.81 11.70 -2.23
C ARG A 448 -9.19 11.11 -1.95
N THR A 449 -9.58 10.10 -2.71
CA THR A 449 -10.84 9.39 -2.51
C THR A 449 -10.78 8.50 -1.27
N LEU A 450 -11.89 8.37 -0.54
CA LEU A 450 -11.97 7.44 0.57
C LEU A 450 -12.33 6.05 0.04
N GLU A 451 -11.44 5.10 0.25
CA GLU A 451 -11.59 3.72 -0.21
C GLU A 451 -11.61 2.72 0.95
N TRP A 452 -12.26 1.60 0.71
CA TRP A 452 -12.17 0.41 1.53
C TRP A 452 -11.48 -0.71 0.76
N MET A 453 -10.67 -1.50 1.45
CA MET A 453 -9.99 -2.66 0.90
C MET A 453 -10.03 -3.83 1.88
N SER A 454 -10.28 -5.05 1.37
CA SER A 454 -10.19 -6.28 2.15
C SER A 454 -8.77 -6.52 2.67
N LEU A 455 -8.64 -7.22 3.80
CA LEU A 455 -7.33 -7.49 4.43
C LEU A 455 -6.35 -8.23 3.52
N ASP A 456 -6.84 -9.00 2.56
CA ASP A 456 -6.03 -9.71 1.56
C ASP A 456 -5.67 -8.84 0.34
N GLY A 457 -6.11 -7.58 0.30
CA GLY A 457 -5.87 -6.63 -0.79
C GLY A 457 -6.58 -6.94 -2.11
N ARG A 458 -7.46 -7.96 -2.15
CA ARG A 458 -8.09 -8.44 -3.40
C ARG A 458 -9.32 -7.66 -3.80
N THR A 459 -10.10 -7.25 -2.82
CA THR A 459 -11.35 -6.52 -3.02
C THR A 459 -11.20 -5.10 -2.53
N ARG A 460 -11.62 -4.13 -3.33
CA ARG A 460 -11.67 -2.73 -2.95
C ARG A 460 -12.84 -2.03 -3.61
N PHE A 461 -13.37 -0.99 -2.95
CA PHE A 461 -14.38 -0.10 -3.51
C PHE A 461 -14.24 1.31 -2.95
N THR A 462 -14.70 2.28 -3.72
CA THR A 462 -14.73 3.68 -3.32
C THR A 462 -15.96 3.96 -2.46
N VAL A 463 -15.72 4.38 -1.22
CA VAL A 463 -16.77 4.80 -0.28
C VAL A 463 -17.21 6.24 -0.57
N VAL A 464 -16.22 7.12 -0.78
CA VAL A 464 -16.43 8.53 -1.11
C VAL A 464 -15.52 8.92 -2.26
N SER A 465 -16.11 9.38 -3.35
CA SER A 465 -15.40 9.79 -4.56
C SER A 465 -14.93 11.25 -4.56
N THR A 466 -15.40 12.06 -3.61
CA THR A 466 -14.94 13.45 -3.44
C THR A 466 -13.63 13.50 -2.69
N PRO A 467 -12.74 14.48 -2.98
CA PRO A 467 -11.49 14.65 -2.25
C PRO A 467 -11.75 14.81 -0.75
N THR A 468 -11.02 14.03 0.04
CA THR A 468 -11.15 13.90 1.49
C THR A 468 -9.80 14.20 2.13
N SER A 469 -9.73 15.18 3.03
CA SER A 469 -8.48 15.51 3.75
C SER A 469 -8.25 14.65 4.98
N SER A 470 -9.33 14.33 5.68
CA SER A 470 -9.30 13.46 6.85
C SER A 470 -10.61 12.72 7.02
N PHE A 471 -10.58 11.60 7.71
CA PHE A 471 -11.78 10.86 8.07
C PHE A 471 -11.61 10.10 9.38
N GLN A 472 -12.72 9.70 9.95
CA GLN A 472 -12.79 8.87 11.14
C GLN A 472 -13.95 7.89 11.04
N VAL A 473 -13.70 6.63 11.37
CA VAL A 473 -14.74 5.59 11.45
C VAL A 473 -15.32 5.57 12.89
N ALA A 474 -16.63 5.62 13.02
CA ALA A 474 -17.35 5.53 14.28
C ALA A 474 -18.54 4.58 14.13
N GLY A 475 -18.36 3.32 14.51
CA GLY A 475 -19.33 2.26 14.30
C GLY A 475 -19.61 2.03 12.80
N LYS A 476 -20.87 2.14 12.41
CA LYS A 476 -21.31 2.00 11.00
C LYS A 476 -21.23 3.31 10.21
N TRP A 477 -20.63 4.36 10.76
CA TRP A 477 -20.53 5.66 10.15
C TRP A 477 -19.08 6.10 9.97
N ILE A 478 -18.85 6.87 8.94
CA ILE A 478 -17.60 7.56 8.68
C ILE A 478 -17.89 9.05 8.66
N PHE A 479 -17.14 9.80 9.44
CA PHE A 479 -17.11 11.27 9.39
C PHE A 479 -15.87 11.67 8.60
N TYR A 480 -16.02 12.57 7.63
CA TYR A 480 -14.92 12.99 6.78
C TYR A 480 -15.02 14.47 6.40
N GLN A 481 -13.89 15.09 6.17
CA GLN A 481 -13.81 16.45 5.65
C GLN A 481 -13.90 16.41 4.12
N ASN A 482 -14.96 17.03 3.59
CA ASN A 482 -15.21 17.09 2.17
C ASN A 482 -14.60 18.35 1.57
N GLU A 483 -13.54 18.21 0.79
CA GLU A 483 -12.81 19.33 0.19
C GLU A 483 -13.66 20.06 -0.87
N ASP A 484 -14.55 19.36 -1.59
CA ASP A 484 -15.46 19.98 -2.55
C ASP A 484 -16.52 20.88 -1.88
N ASP A 485 -16.73 20.74 -0.55
CA ASP A 485 -17.60 21.62 0.26
C ASP A 485 -16.78 22.47 1.25
N GLY A 486 -15.56 22.86 0.87
CA GLY A 486 -14.69 23.72 1.67
C GLY A 486 -14.23 23.09 2.98
N GLY A 487 -13.98 21.79 3.00
CA GLY A 487 -13.50 21.04 4.17
C GLY A 487 -14.54 20.85 5.27
N ARG A 488 -15.83 21.07 4.99
CA ARG A 488 -16.90 20.83 5.97
C ARG A 488 -17.02 19.36 6.32
N LEU A 489 -17.44 19.09 7.56
CA LEU A 489 -17.63 17.75 8.08
C LEU A 489 -18.89 17.11 7.47
N TRP A 490 -18.69 16.00 6.80
CA TRP A 490 -19.70 15.15 6.22
C TRP A 490 -19.75 13.80 6.93
N LYS A 491 -20.85 13.08 6.76
CA LYS A 491 -21.01 11.71 7.22
C LYS A 491 -21.47 10.81 6.09
N VAL A 492 -21.10 9.55 6.16
CA VAL A 492 -21.53 8.50 5.22
C VAL A 492 -21.52 7.17 5.99
N ARG A 493 -22.35 6.23 5.60
CA ARG A 493 -22.21 4.87 6.13
C ARG A 493 -20.96 4.20 5.58
N VAL A 494 -20.43 3.24 6.33
CA VAL A 494 -19.29 2.42 5.87
C VAL A 494 -19.56 1.72 4.53
N SER A 495 -20.81 1.51 4.17
CA SER A 495 -21.26 0.99 2.88
C SER A 495 -21.26 2.04 1.74
N GLY A 496 -21.01 3.32 2.03
CA GLY A 496 -21.14 4.42 1.09
C GLY A 496 -22.57 5.01 0.98
N ALA A 497 -23.53 4.45 1.70
CA ALA A 497 -24.91 4.95 1.75
C ALA A 497 -25.07 6.16 2.69
N ASP A 498 -26.23 6.83 2.63
CA ASP A 498 -26.64 7.92 3.53
C ASP A 498 -25.61 9.06 3.63
N LYS A 499 -25.03 9.44 2.48
CA LYS A 499 -24.03 10.51 2.39
C LYS A 499 -24.68 11.88 2.55
N GLY A 500 -24.18 12.70 3.46
CA GLY A 500 -24.64 14.07 3.69
C GLY A 500 -23.77 14.85 4.68
N ARG A 501 -24.08 16.12 4.92
CA ARG A 501 -23.44 16.91 5.97
C ARG A 501 -23.66 16.26 7.34
N ALA A 502 -22.67 16.34 8.22
CA ALA A 502 -22.74 15.72 9.54
C ALA A 502 -23.86 16.35 10.41
N ALA A 503 -24.02 17.66 10.29
CA ALA A 503 -25.16 18.40 10.82
C ALA A 503 -25.49 19.57 9.88
N GLU A 504 -26.76 19.97 9.86
CA GLU A 504 -27.22 21.20 9.20
C GLU A 504 -27.30 22.29 10.27
N TYR A 505 -26.46 23.31 10.12
CA TYR A 505 -26.54 24.56 10.88
C TYR A 505 -26.58 25.73 9.90
#